data_0bde10cb3898340281ba75fb7919d633
#
_entry.id   0bde10cb3898340281ba75fb7919d633
#
_cell.length_a   1.000
_cell.length_b   1.000
_cell.length_c   1.000
_cell.angle_alpha   90.00
_cell.angle_beta   90.00
_cell.angle_gamma   90.00
#
_symmetry.space_group_name_H-M   'P 1'
#
loop_
_entity.id
_entity.type
_entity.pdbx_description
1 polymer ?
#
loop_
_entity_poly.entity_id
_entity_poly.type
_entity_poly.pdbx_seq_one_letter_code
_entity_poly.pdbx_strand_id
1 'polypeptide(L)'
;AVLRILIYPRAVFETISHPVEGSFYATFPIALLVMAGQWSLRGIDPNWVALLWWTGAIGTFAASYLILFRLFTLDRLKLQMVTPAHFIPAVGLVVIPVAGAGLAAQAQGLMREVYFGVNMLGMGAGFFMYIALVAITMARHFLMPAIEGKMTPTLWVHLAPLGVIPLSLLSLLHAAGNEAAMSYGLLVAMGFMGASLWWLLLALAM
;
A
#
# COMPACT_ATOMS: atom_id res chain seq x y z
N ALA A 1 -5.74 -15.75 -7.44
CA ALA A 1 -6.69 -14.66 -7.77
C ALA A 1 -7.21 -14.82 -9.20
N VAL A 2 -6.34 -14.84 -10.23
CA VAL A 2 -6.76 -14.88 -11.65
C VAL A 2 -7.69 -16.07 -11.97
N LEU A 3 -7.31 -17.28 -11.57
CA LEU A 3 -8.16 -18.48 -11.78
C LEU A 3 -9.53 -18.34 -11.11
N ARG A 4 -9.61 -17.75 -9.94
CA ARG A 4 -10.89 -17.54 -9.26
C ARG A 4 -11.76 -16.52 -10.01
N ILE A 5 -11.16 -15.47 -10.59
CA ILE A 5 -11.88 -14.50 -11.41
C ILE A 5 -12.45 -15.15 -12.68
N LEU A 6 -11.67 -16.04 -13.31
CA LEU A 6 -12.08 -16.70 -14.55
C LEU A 6 -13.16 -17.78 -14.32
N ILE A 7 -13.06 -18.54 -13.22
CA ILE A 7 -13.93 -19.68 -12.95
C ILE A 7 -15.21 -19.25 -12.20
N TYR A 8 -15.08 -18.28 -11.25
CA TYR A 8 -16.17 -17.87 -10.37
C TYR A 8 -16.33 -16.33 -10.32
N PRO A 9 -16.61 -15.65 -11.45
CA PRO A 9 -16.65 -14.18 -11.48
C PRO A 9 -17.71 -13.60 -10.51
N ARG A 10 -18.88 -14.22 -10.39
CA ARG A 10 -19.94 -13.75 -9.49
C ARG A 10 -19.49 -13.76 -8.02
N ALA A 11 -18.88 -14.86 -7.57
CA ALA A 11 -18.36 -14.97 -6.20
C ALA A 11 -17.25 -13.95 -5.91
N VAL A 12 -16.47 -13.57 -6.93
CA VAL A 12 -15.45 -12.52 -6.81
C VAL A 12 -16.10 -11.15 -6.61
N PHE A 13 -17.12 -10.80 -7.41
CA PHE A 13 -17.85 -9.54 -7.28
C PHE A 13 -18.55 -9.42 -5.92
N GLU A 14 -19.15 -10.48 -5.42
CA GLU A 14 -19.75 -10.54 -4.09
C GLU A 14 -18.71 -10.31 -2.99
N THR A 15 -17.55 -10.97 -3.10
CA THR A 15 -16.47 -10.84 -2.12
C THR A 15 -15.82 -9.43 -2.16
N ILE A 16 -15.67 -8.83 -3.33
CA ILE A 16 -15.15 -7.44 -3.45
C ILE A 16 -16.10 -6.45 -2.74
N SER A 17 -17.38 -6.74 -2.72
CA SER A 17 -18.37 -5.91 -2.02
C SER A 17 -18.37 -6.12 -0.52
N HIS A 18 -17.68 -7.14 0.00
CA HIS A 18 -17.58 -7.39 1.43
C HIS A 18 -16.59 -6.39 2.07
N PRO A 19 -16.95 -5.68 3.16
CA PRO A 19 -16.15 -4.58 3.72
C PRO A 19 -14.70 -4.93 4.03
N VAL A 20 -14.45 -6.13 4.55
CA VAL A 20 -13.12 -6.57 4.97
C VAL A 20 -12.44 -7.41 3.89
N GLU A 21 -13.13 -8.42 3.36
CA GLU A 21 -12.55 -9.36 2.39
C GLU A 21 -12.21 -8.68 1.06
N GLY A 22 -12.99 -7.66 0.67
CA GLY A 22 -12.73 -6.85 -0.51
C GLY A 22 -11.34 -6.22 -0.51
N SER A 23 -10.83 -5.79 0.65
CA SER A 23 -9.51 -5.18 0.78
C SER A 23 -8.37 -6.09 0.33
N PHE A 24 -8.53 -7.41 0.45
CA PHE A 24 -7.50 -8.36 0.04
C PHE A 24 -7.31 -8.46 -1.49
N TYR A 25 -8.26 -8.01 -2.30
CA TYR A 25 -8.09 -8.02 -3.76
C TYR A 25 -7.00 -7.05 -4.24
N ALA A 26 -6.70 -6.00 -3.47
CA ALA A 26 -5.59 -5.10 -3.77
C ALA A 26 -4.21 -5.78 -3.66
N THR A 27 -4.11 -6.93 -2.97
CA THR A 27 -2.83 -7.64 -2.82
C THR A 27 -2.25 -8.15 -4.14
N PHE A 28 -3.11 -8.47 -5.13
CA PHE A 28 -2.63 -8.97 -6.41
C PHE A 28 -1.80 -7.92 -7.19
N PRO A 29 -2.30 -6.71 -7.46
CA PRO A 29 -1.49 -5.70 -8.13
C PRO A 29 -0.30 -5.23 -7.29
N ILE A 30 -0.42 -5.22 -5.96
CA ILE A 30 0.72 -4.93 -5.06
C ILE A 30 1.84 -5.97 -5.26
N ALA A 31 1.50 -7.25 -5.40
CA ALA A 31 2.49 -8.29 -5.65
C ALA A 31 3.26 -8.07 -6.97
N LEU A 32 2.61 -7.54 -8.01
CA LEU A 32 3.30 -7.17 -9.26
C LEU A 32 4.29 -6.02 -9.05
N LEU A 33 3.93 -5.01 -8.24
CA LEU A 33 4.83 -3.92 -7.87
C LEU A 33 6.06 -4.41 -7.10
N VAL A 34 5.84 -5.28 -6.10
CA VAL A 34 6.93 -5.89 -5.34
C VAL A 34 7.83 -6.73 -6.24
N MET A 35 7.24 -7.51 -7.16
CA MET A 35 7.98 -8.30 -8.14
C MET A 35 8.80 -7.40 -9.08
N ALA A 36 8.24 -6.29 -9.55
CA ALA A 36 8.95 -5.31 -10.36
C ALA A 36 10.17 -4.74 -9.61
N GLY A 37 10.02 -4.42 -8.31
CA GLY A 37 11.13 -3.98 -7.45
C GLY A 37 12.22 -5.04 -7.33
N GLN A 38 11.84 -6.29 -7.09
CA GLN A 38 12.79 -7.41 -7.00
C GLN A 38 13.50 -7.70 -8.33
N TRP A 39 12.82 -7.54 -9.44
CA TRP A 39 13.41 -7.72 -10.78
C TRP A 39 14.40 -6.58 -11.10
N SER A 40 14.06 -5.35 -10.74
CA SER A 40 14.95 -4.20 -10.87
C SER A 40 16.26 -4.42 -10.10
N LEU A 41 16.19 -4.89 -8.85
CA LEU A 41 17.37 -5.19 -8.03
C LEU A 41 18.24 -6.31 -8.59
N ARG A 42 17.67 -7.23 -9.37
CA ARG A 42 18.39 -8.34 -10.01
C ARG A 42 18.93 -8.01 -11.40
N GLY A 43 18.77 -6.77 -11.86
CA GLY A 43 19.23 -6.35 -13.17
C GLY A 43 18.47 -6.96 -14.35
N ILE A 44 17.21 -7.36 -14.15
CA ILE A 44 16.33 -7.81 -15.23
C ILE A 44 16.06 -6.63 -16.18
N ASP A 45 15.87 -6.92 -17.46
CA ASP A 45 15.61 -5.94 -18.51
C ASP A 45 14.58 -4.91 -18.06
N PRO A 46 14.89 -3.59 -18.14
CA PRO A 46 14.02 -2.51 -17.70
C PRO A 46 12.62 -2.51 -18.34
N ASN A 47 12.47 -3.05 -19.56
CA ASN A 47 11.18 -3.13 -20.23
C ASN A 47 10.23 -4.09 -19.51
N TRP A 48 10.72 -5.24 -19.06
CA TRP A 48 9.93 -6.18 -18.27
C TRP A 48 9.59 -5.62 -16.89
N VAL A 49 10.54 -4.94 -16.26
CA VAL A 49 10.31 -4.23 -14.98
C VAL A 49 9.23 -3.17 -15.16
N ALA A 50 9.31 -2.35 -16.22
CA ALA A 50 8.33 -1.33 -16.54
C ALA A 50 6.94 -1.93 -16.82
N LEU A 51 6.85 -3.02 -17.57
CA LEU A 51 5.60 -3.71 -17.85
C LEU A 51 4.91 -4.18 -16.57
N LEU A 52 5.65 -4.83 -15.67
CA LEU A 52 5.11 -5.27 -14.38
C LEU A 52 4.70 -4.08 -13.52
N TRP A 53 5.54 -3.04 -13.49
CA TRP A 53 5.26 -1.85 -12.70
C TRP A 53 4.00 -1.12 -13.20
N TRP A 54 3.84 -0.90 -14.50
CA TRP A 54 2.65 -0.27 -15.06
C TRP A 54 1.40 -1.08 -14.80
N THR A 55 1.46 -2.39 -15.01
CA THR A 55 0.33 -3.29 -14.72
C THR A 55 -0.02 -3.26 -13.23
N GLY A 56 0.99 -3.30 -12.38
CA GLY A 56 0.82 -3.21 -10.92
C GLY A 56 0.29 -1.85 -10.48
N ALA A 57 0.81 -0.74 -11.00
CA ALA A 57 0.41 0.62 -10.63
C ALA A 57 -1.06 0.89 -11.03
N ILE A 58 -1.42 0.64 -12.28
CA ILE A 58 -2.80 0.82 -12.78
C ILE A 58 -3.76 -0.08 -11.98
N GLY A 59 -3.40 -1.35 -11.80
CA GLY A 59 -4.20 -2.29 -11.01
C GLY A 59 -4.35 -1.86 -9.54
N THR A 60 -3.29 -1.32 -8.93
CA THR A 60 -3.33 -0.82 -7.54
C THR A 60 -4.20 0.41 -7.41
N PHE A 61 -4.08 1.39 -8.31
CA PHE A 61 -4.99 2.54 -8.33
C PHE A 61 -6.44 2.08 -8.50
N ALA A 62 -6.72 1.26 -9.50
CA ALA A 62 -8.08 0.77 -9.78
C ALA A 62 -8.67 0.00 -8.58
N ALA A 63 -7.92 -0.94 -8.00
CA ALA A 63 -8.36 -1.71 -6.85
C ALA A 63 -8.57 -0.82 -5.62
N SER A 64 -7.62 0.09 -5.32
CA SER A 64 -7.69 0.96 -4.15
C SER A 64 -8.87 1.92 -4.23
N TYR A 65 -9.08 2.58 -5.38
CA TYR A 65 -10.22 3.48 -5.55
C TYR A 65 -11.55 2.75 -5.54
N LEU A 66 -11.65 1.57 -6.16
CA LEU A 66 -12.86 0.77 -6.14
C LEU A 66 -13.23 0.34 -4.70
N ILE A 67 -12.25 -0.16 -3.94
CA ILE A 67 -12.46 -0.62 -2.56
C ILE A 67 -12.83 0.57 -1.67
N LEU A 68 -12.10 1.68 -1.73
CA LEU A 68 -12.38 2.87 -0.93
C LEU A 68 -13.73 3.49 -1.30
N PHE A 69 -14.05 3.56 -2.60
CA PHE A 69 -15.38 4.02 -3.04
C PHE A 69 -16.49 3.16 -2.43
N ARG A 70 -16.33 1.84 -2.44
CA ARG A 70 -17.29 0.92 -1.81
C ARG A 70 -17.41 1.17 -0.31
N LEU A 71 -16.29 1.34 0.40
CA LEU A 71 -16.30 1.63 1.84
C LEU A 71 -16.97 2.96 2.15
N PHE A 72 -16.78 3.99 1.34
CA PHE A 72 -17.39 5.29 1.54
C PHE A 72 -18.90 5.33 1.22
N THR A 73 -19.36 4.44 0.34
CA THR A 73 -20.77 4.36 -0.06
C THR A 73 -21.57 3.30 0.71
N LEU A 74 -20.96 2.62 1.67
CA LEU A 74 -21.67 1.70 2.56
C LEU A 74 -22.52 2.47 3.59
N ASP A 75 -23.83 2.29 3.53
CA ASP A 75 -24.78 3.00 4.39
C ASP A 75 -24.64 2.71 5.89
N ARG A 76 -23.90 1.67 6.28
CA ARG A 76 -23.84 1.20 7.68
C ARG A 76 -22.48 0.61 8.08
N LEU A 77 -21.38 1.22 7.66
CA LEU A 77 -20.07 0.81 8.16
C LEU A 77 -19.96 1.18 9.64
N LYS A 78 -20.02 0.18 10.51
CA LYS A 78 -19.83 0.37 11.96
C LYS A 78 -18.35 0.37 12.30
N LEU A 79 -17.94 1.14 13.32
CA LEU A 79 -16.54 1.19 13.78
C LEU A 79 -15.99 -0.21 14.14
N GLN A 80 -16.83 -1.12 14.63
CA GLN A 80 -16.47 -2.52 14.91
C GLN A 80 -16.02 -3.31 13.69
N MET A 81 -16.48 -2.93 12.48
CA MET A 81 -16.12 -3.59 11.21
C MET A 81 -14.79 -3.07 10.66
N VAL A 82 -14.25 -1.98 11.20
CA VAL A 82 -12.94 -1.48 10.80
C VAL A 82 -11.87 -2.42 11.32
N THR A 83 -11.05 -2.93 10.41
CA THR A 83 -9.94 -3.83 10.70
C THR A 83 -8.67 -3.36 10.01
N PRO A 84 -7.50 -3.80 10.45
CA PRO A 84 -6.24 -3.46 9.79
C PRO A 84 -6.17 -3.87 8.30
N ALA A 85 -7.01 -4.80 7.85
CA ALA A 85 -7.10 -5.15 6.43
C ALA A 85 -7.43 -3.95 5.54
N HIS A 86 -8.12 -2.92 6.06
CA HIS A 86 -8.42 -1.69 5.32
C HIS A 86 -7.19 -0.85 4.96
N PHE A 87 -6.03 -1.11 5.58
CA PHE A 87 -4.77 -0.48 5.17
C PHE A 87 -4.26 -1.00 3.82
N ILE A 88 -4.63 -2.22 3.40
CA ILE A 88 -4.06 -2.87 2.22
C ILE A 88 -4.19 -2.00 0.96
N PRO A 89 -5.35 -1.40 0.62
CA PRO A 89 -5.47 -0.51 -0.53
C PRO A 89 -4.58 0.74 -0.44
N ALA A 90 -4.51 1.37 0.74
CA ALA A 90 -3.68 2.55 0.97
C ALA A 90 -2.19 2.23 0.88
N VAL A 91 -1.77 1.14 1.52
CA VAL A 91 -0.38 0.66 1.46
C VAL A 91 0.02 0.31 0.02
N GLY A 92 -0.88 -0.28 -0.75
CA GLY A 92 -0.63 -0.59 -2.16
C GLY A 92 -0.22 0.64 -2.96
N LEU A 93 -0.89 1.76 -2.76
CA LEU A 93 -0.54 3.03 -3.41
C LEU A 93 0.85 3.52 -3.03
N VAL A 94 1.24 3.37 -1.76
CA VAL A 94 2.58 3.75 -1.29
C VAL A 94 3.67 2.79 -1.80
N VAL A 95 3.34 1.57 -2.20
CA VAL A 95 4.31 0.63 -2.80
C VAL A 95 4.72 1.04 -4.22
N ILE A 96 3.92 1.83 -4.94
CA ILE A 96 4.20 2.25 -6.32
C ILE A 96 5.63 2.82 -6.48
N PRO A 97 6.12 3.73 -5.62
CA PRO A 97 7.47 4.27 -5.74
C PRO A 97 8.61 3.28 -5.50
N VAL A 98 8.38 2.16 -4.82
CA VAL A 98 9.45 1.20 -4.46
C VAL A 98 10.23 0.74 -5.70
N ALA A 99 9.53 0.43 -6.80
CA ALA A 99 10.18 0.12 -8.08
C ALA A 99 10.15 1.29 -9.06
N GLY A 100 9.09 2.10 -9.04
CA GLY A 100 8.88 3.18 -9.99
C GLY A 100 9.88 4.32 -9.87
N ALA A 101 10.43 4.56 -8.66
CA ALA A 101 11.49 5.56 -8.48
C ALA A 101 12.76 5.19 -9.27
N GLY A 102 13.15 3.91 -9.28
CA GLY A 102 14.27 3.42 -10.08
C GLY A 102 14.04 3.56 -11.59
N LEU A 103 12.82 3.32 -12.06
CA LEU A 103 12.43 3.57 -13.46
C LEU A 103 12.50 5.06 -13.80
N ALA A 104 12.04 5.95 -12.90
CA ALA A 104 12.14 7.38 -13.08
C ALA A 104 13.60 7.87 -13.15
N ALA A 105 14.49 7.30 -12.34
CA ALA A 105 15.91 7.64 -12.35
C ALA A 105 16.61 7.26 -13.65
N GLN A 106 16.20 6.16 -14.29
CA GLN A 106 16.78 5.66 -15.55
C GLN A 106 16.16 6.30 -16.79
N ALA A 107 14.94 6.82 -16.70
CA ALA A 107 14.24 7.43 -17.80
C ALA A 107 14.72 8.85 -18.09
N GLN A 108 14.49 9.34 -19.32
CA GLN A 108 14.82 10.68 -19.75
C GLN A 108 13.59 11.41 -20.31
N GLY A 109 13.67 12.73 -20.35
CA GLY A 109 12.65 13.60 -20.91
C GLY A 109 11.26 13.36 -20.29
N LEU A 110 10.22 13.38 -21.12
CA LEU A 110 8.82 13.24 -20.70
C LEU A 110 8.56 11.96 -19.88
N MET A 111 9.20 10.85 -20.23
CA MET A 111 8.98 9.58 -19.52
C MET A 111 9.46 9.64 -18.07
N ARG A 112 10.54 10.35 -17.79
CA ARG A 112 11.00 10.60 -16.42
C ARG A 112 9.92 11.34 -15.62
N GLU A 113 9.37 12.38 -16.19
CA GLU A 113 8.31 13.19 -15.56
C GLU A 113 7.04 12.36 -15.29
N VAL A 114 6.65 11.52 -16.26
CA VAL A 114 5.49 10.61 -16.10
C VAL A 114 5.72 9.62 -14.96
N TYR A 115 6.90 8.97 -14.92
CA TYR A 115 7.21 8.07 -13.82
C TYR A 115 7.20 8.78 -12.47
N PHE A 116 7.84 9.96 -12.36
CA PHE A 116 7.81 10.75 -11.13
C PHE A 116 6.38 11.14 -10.74
N GLY A 117 5.58 11.62 -11.69
CA GLY A 117 4.20 12.01 -11.45
C GLY A 117 3.36 10.86 -10.89
N VAL A 118 3.42 9.69 -11.52
CA VAL A 118 2.66 8.51 -11.05
C VAL A 118 3.14 8.04 -9.67
N ASN A 119 4.45 8.05 -9.42
CA ASN A 119 5.01 7.70 -8.12
C ASN A 119 4.55 8.67 -7.03
N MET A 120 4.57 9.97 -7.30
CA MET A 120 4.13 11.00 -6.36
C MET A 120 2.62 10.92 -6.10
N LEU A 121 1.81 10.66 -7.13
CA LEU A 121 0.37 10.43 -6.95
C LEU A 121 0.10 9.21 -6.06
N GLY A 122 0.79 8.10 -6.29
CA GLY A 122 0.68 6.91 -5.44
C GLY A 122 1.09 7.18 -4.00
N MET A 123 2.26 7.80 -3.81
CA MET A 123 2.78 8.17 -2.49
C MET A 123 1.81 9.08 -1.74
N GLY A 124 1.36 10.17 -2.39
CA GLY A 124 0.47 11.15 -1.77
C GLY A 124 -0.89 10.54 -1.39
N ALA A 125 -1.56 9.90 -2.36
CA ALA A 125 -2.87 9.29 -2.11
C ALA A 125 -2.80 8.21 -1.02
N GLY A 126 -1.79 7.35 -1.07
CA GLY A 126 -1.63 6.27 -0.09
C GLY A 126 -1.26 6.80 1.29
N PHE A 127 -0.35 7.76 1.39
CA PHE A 127 0.10 8.33 2.66
C PHE A 127 -1.01 9.07 3.42
N PHE A 128 -1.75 9.96 2.74
CA PHE A 128 -2.85 10.68 3.39
C PHE A 128 -3.99 9.74 3.79
N MET A 129 -4.29 8.73 2.97
CA MET A 129 -5.27 7.72 3.34
C MET A 129 -4.79 6.88 4.55
N TYR A 130 -3.50 6.54 4.60
CA TYR A 130 -2.91 5.86 5.75
C TYR A 130 -3.12 6.64 7.05
N ILE A 131 -2.85 7.96 7.07
CA ILE A 131 -3.07 8.81 8.25
C ILE A 131 -4.53 8.75 8.71
N ALA A 132 -5.48 8.86 7.79
CA ALA A 132 -6.90 8.79 8.12
C ALA A 132 -7.29 7.41 8.70
N LEU A 133 -6.78 6.33 8.10
CA LEU A 133 -7.06 4.97 8.56
C LEU A 133 -6.41 4.66 9.91
N VAL A 134 -5.20 5.18 10.18
CA VAL A 134 -4.57 5.06 11.51
C VAL A 134 -5.47 5.67 12.58
N ALA A 135 -5.97 6.89 12.37
CA ALA A 135 -6.83 7.56 13.34
C ALA A 135 -8.10 6.75 13.63
N ILE A 136 -8.77 6.26 12.59
CA ILE A 136 -9.99 5.46 12.73
C ILE A 136 -9.70 4.11 13.41
N THR A 137 -8.60 3.47 13.04
CA THR A 137 -8.23 2.16 13.60
C THR A 137 -7.78 2.28 15.04
N MET A 138 -7.08 3.35 15.41
CA MET A 138 -6.77 3.65 16.81
C MET A 138 -8.04 3.89 17.63
N ALA A 139 -8.97 4.69 17.13
CA ALA A 139 -10.26 4.88 17.77
C ALA A 139 -10.98 3.53 17.99
N ARG A 140 -10.94 2.65 16.98
CA ARG A 140 -11.50 1.29 17.10
C ARG A 140 -10.83 0.48 18.20
N HIS A 141 -9.48 0.51 18.30
CA HIS A 141 -8.76 -0.25 19.33
C HIS A 141 -9.02 0.26 20.76
N PHE A 142 -9.21 1.58 20.91
CA PHE A 142 -9.51 2.16 22.24
C PHE A 142 -10.98 2.03 22.67
N LEU A 143 -11.90 2.06 21.73
CA LEU A 143 -13.33 2.22 22.03
C LEU A 143 -14.13 0.92 21.83
N MET A 144 -13.58 -0.09 21.20
CA MET A 144 -14.27 -1.34 20.87
C MET A 144 -13.55 -2.55 21.45
N PRO A 145 -14.26 -3.67 21.65
CA PRO A 145 -13.61 -4.92 22.07
C PRO A 145 -12.48 -5.34 21.13
N ALA A 146 -11.54 -6.12 21.64
CA ALA A 146 -10.44 -6.67 20.85
C ALA A 146 -10.93 -7.38 19.57
N ILE A 147 -10.06 -7.42 18.56
CA ILE A 147 -10.33 -8.17 17.33
C ILE A 147 -10.22 -9.66 17.67
N GLU A 148 -11.29 -10.41 17.43
CA GLU A 148 -11.36 -11.80 17.81
C GLU A 148 -11.11 -12.77 16.65
N GLY A 149 -10.68 -13.97 16.99
CA GLY A 149 -10.65 -15.14 16.14
C GLY A 149 -9.81 -15.01 14.88
N LYS A 150 -10.40 -15.32 13.74
CA LYS A 150 -9.71 -15.42 12.43
C LYS A 150 -9.11 -14.10 11.93
N MET A 151 -9.54 -12.96 12.47
CA MET A 151 -9.09 -11.64 12.02
C MET A 151 -7.90 -11.09 12.84
N THR A 152 -7.54 -11.71 13.96
CA THR A 152 -6.39 -11.32 14.79
C THR A 152 -5.08 -11.17 13.98
N PRO A 153 -4.74 -12.06 13.03
CA PRO A 153 -3.53 -11.91 12.23
C PRO A 153 -3.48 -10.62 11.39
N THR A 154 -4.62 -9.97 11.13
CA THR A 154 -4.63 -8.70 10.40
C THR A 154 -3.97 -7.56 11.16
N LEU A 155 -3.77 -7.68 12.48
CA LEU A 155 -3.05 -6.71 13.29
C LEU A 155 -1.62 -6.46 12.79
N TRP A 156 -0.96 -7.48 12.28
CA TRP A 156 0.38 -7.37 11.68
C TRP A 156 0.42 -6.48 10.44
N VAL A 157 -0.71 -6.24 9.78
CA VAL A 157 -0.80 -5.34 8.62
C VAL A 157 -0.42 -3.90 8.98
N HIS A 158 -0.58 -3.49 10.24
CA HIS A 158 -0.13 -2.18 10.71
C HIS A 158 1.38 -1.93 10.52
N LEU A 159 2.19 -2.97 10.53
CA LEU A 159 3.64 -2.84 10.34
C LEU A 159 4.03 -2.55 8.88
N ALA A 160 3.22 -2.99 7.92
CA ALA A 160 3.54 -2.84 6.51
C ALA A 160 3.71 -1.36 6.08
N PRO A 161 2.77 -0.43 6.36
CA PRO A 161 2.94 0.98 5.99
C PRO A 161 4.12 1.65 6.68
N LEU A 162 4.43 1.26 7.92
CA LEU A 162 5.54 1.82 8.70
C LEU A 162 6.91 1.49 8.08
N GLY A 163 7.02 0.38 7.35
CA GLY A 163 8.22 0.05 6.58
C GLY A 163 8.20 0.61 5.16
N VAL A 164 7.05 0.52 4.48
CA VAL A 164 6.96 0.87 3.05
C VAL A 164 6.94 2.38 2.81
N ILE A 165 6.29 3.17 3.67
CA ILE A 165 6.24 4.64 3.52
C ILE A 165 7.66 5.24 3.51
N PRO A 166 8.52 4.99 4.53
CA PRO A 166 9.87 5.52 4.50
C PRO A 166 10.73 4.96 3.36
N LEU A 167 10.56 3.67 3.01
CA LEU A 167 11.26 3.08 1.87
C LEU A 167 10.92 3.80 0.56
N SER A 168 9.64 4.07 0.32
CA SER A 168 9.17 4.79 -0.87
C SER A 168 9.67 6.23 -0.89
N LEU A 169 9.65 6.91 0.27
CA LEU A 169 10.19 8.27 0.39
C LEU A 169 11.68 8.31 0.05
N LEU A 170 12.48 7.43 0.64
CA LEU A 170 13.91 7.36 0.38
C LEU A 170 14.21 7.02 -1.09
N SER A 171 13.44 6.11 -1.68
CA SER A 171 13.58 5.77 -3.11
C SER A 171 13.31 6.97 -4.01
N LEU A 172 12.28 7.78 -3.71
CA LEU A 172 11.96 9.00 -4.45
C LEU A 172 13.03 10.08 -4.29
N LEU A 173 13.52 10.30 -3.07
CA LEU A 173 14.59 11.27 -2.80
C LEU A 173 15.89 10.91 -3.52
N HIS A 174 16.24 9.63 -3.52
CA HIS A 174 17.39 9.11 -4.24
C HIS A 174 17.24 9.31 -5.76
N ALA A 175 16.10 8.95 -6.32
CA ALA A 175 15.82 9.11 -7.75
C ALA A 175 15.78 10.58 -8.20
N ALA A 176 15.39 11.48 -7.30
CA ALA A 176 15.42 12.92 -7.53
C ALA A 176 16.84 13.51 -7.50
N GLY A 177 17.84 12.76 -7.02
CA GLY A 177 19.21 13.26 -6.82
C GLY A 177 19.32 14.30 -5.71
N ASN A 178 18.39 14.30 -4.75
CA ASN A 178 18.37 15.28 -3.66
C ASN A 178 19.06 14.73 -2.40
N GLU A 179 20.37 14.71 -2.41
CA GLU A 179 21.17 14.18 -1.30
C GLU A 179 21.00 15.00 0.00
N ALA A 180 20.77 16.30 -0.11
CA ALA A 180 20.52 17.13 1.07
C ALA A 180 19.22 16.72 1.79
N ALA A 181 18.18 16.39 1.03
CA ALA A 181 16.92 15.91 1.60
C ALA A 181 17.00 14.45 2.09
N MET A 182 17.99 13.68 1.66
CA MET A 182 18.14 12.27 2.06
C MET A 182 18.35 12.14 3.57
N SER A 183 19.12 13.02 4.20
CA SER A 183 19.35 13.04 5.66
C SER A 183 18.04 13.23 6.43
N TYR A 184 17.18 14.14 5.96
CA TYR A 184 15.84 14.32 6.55
C TYR A 184 14.95 13.11 6.31
N GLY A 185 15.03 12.50 5.13
CA GLY A 185 14.33 11.26 4.81
C GLY A 185 14.70 10.12 5.77
N LEU A 186 15.97 9.99 6.12
CA LEU A 186 16.45 9.01 7.10
C LEU A 186 15.90 9.29 8.51
N LEU A 187 15.85 10.56 8.94
CA LEU A 187 15.23 10.91 10.23
C LEU A 187 13.74 10.55 10.26
N VAL A 188 13.02 10.81 9.17
CA VAL A 188 11.62 10.39 9.03
C VAL A 188 11.50 8.87 9.11
N ALA A 189 12.38 8.12 8.43
CA ALA A 189 12.40 6.66 8.48
C ALA A 189 12.64 6.13 9.90
N MET A 190 13.53 6.74 10.67
CA MET A 190 13.75 6.41 12.08
C MET A 190 12.50 6.67 12.93
N GLY A 191 11.77 7.76 12.68
CA GLY A 191 10.49 8.04 13.33
C GLY A 191 9.44 6.95 13.05
N PHE A 192 9.31 6.50 11.81
CA PHE A 192 8.43 5.39 11.44
C PHE A 192 8.85 4.06 12.10
N MET A 193 10.16 3.81 12.18
CA MET A 193 10.68 2.64 12.91
C MET A 193 10.30 2.70 14.40
N GLY A 194 10.41 3.87 15.05
CA GLY A 194 9.93 4.07 16.41
C GLY A 194 8.43 3.80 16.55
N ALA A 195 7.62 4.29 15.62
CA ALA A 195 6.19 4.01 15.61
C ALA A 195 5.86 2.53 15.43
N SER A 196 6.69 1.75 14.73
CA SER A 196 6.47 0.31 14.57
C SER A 196 6.52 -0.48 15.88
N LEU A 197 7.23 0.02 16.90
CA LEU A 197 7.31 -0.62 18.22
C LEU A 197 5.93 -0.67 18.90
N TRP A 198 5.11 0.36 18.75
CA TRP A 198 3.76 0.37 19.31
C TRP A 198 2.87 -0.71 18.69
N TRP A 199 2.94 -0.85 17.37
CA TRP A 199 2.14 -1.85 16.66
C TRP A 199 2.61 -3.27 16.91
N LEU A 200 3.92 -3.46 17.10
CA LEU A 200 4.47 -4.75 17.50
C LEU A 200 3.94 -5.15 18.88
N LEU A 201 3.95 -4.23 19.85
CA LEU A 201 3.43 -4.50 21.20
C LEU A 201 1.93 -4.80 21.15
N LEU A 202 1.16 -4.06 20.35
CA LEU A 202 -0.26 -4.30 20.18
C LEU A 202 -0.53 -5.69 19.57
N ALA A 203 0.23 -6.08 18.54
CA ALA A 203 0.09 -7.37 17.90
C ALA A 203 0.51 -8.54 18.79
N LEU A 204 1.43 -8.32 19.74
CA LEU A 204 1.85 -9.34 20.72
C LEU A 204 0.89 -9.45 21.91
N ALA A 205 0.17 -8.37 22.24
CA ALA A 205 -0.74 -8.33 23.38
C ALA A 205 -2.13 -8.93 23.10
N MET A 206 -2.45 -9.20 21.84
CA MET A 206 -3.74 -9.75 21.36
C MET A 206 -3.61 -11.18 20.85
#